data_e8d6e672e49f16c778afca994d16098e
#
_entry.id   e8d6e672e49f16c778afca994d16098e
#
_cell.length_a   1.000
_cell.length_b   1.000
_cell.length_c   1.000
_cell.angle_alpha   90.00
_cell.angle_beta   90.00
_cell.angle_gamma   90.00
#
_symmetry.space_group_name_H-M   'P 1'
#
loop_
_entity.id
_entity.type
_entity.pdbx_description
1 polymer ?
#
loop_
_entity_poly.entity_id
_entity_poly.type
_entity_poly.pdbx_seq_one_letter_code
_entity_poly.pdbx_strand_id
1 'polypeptide(L)'
;AGFDPMGVARKFIAFNTMAAESEEGPEQDTKNSNSASTARVEAFVSLEDWLNDGIPLPGPVARECISGWYGRNEPAQGRWRVGGKTVLPEEVNLPALVVLPEHDRIVPPLSALSLADALPRAERLMLPLGHIGMVVSARAMQLAWQPLTKWLQTTP
;
A
#
# COMPACT_ATOMS: atom_id res chain seq x y z
N ALA A 1 -1.17 -6.64 14.21
CA ALA A 1 -2.27 -7.14 13.40
C ALA A 1 -2.21 -8.66 13.43
N GLY A 2 -3.28 -9.33 13.85
CA GLY A 2 -3.37 -10.78 13.85
C GLY A 2 -3.67 -11.30 12.44
N PHE A 3 -3.15 -12.49 12.12
CA PHE A 3 -3.53 -13.20 10.89
C PHE A 3 -5.04 -13.47 10.91
N ASP A 4 -5.77 -13.04 9.87
CA ASP A 4 -7.20 -13.28 9.69
C ASP A 4 -7.43 -14.43 8.67
N PRO A 5 -7.49 -15.68 9.11
CA PRO A 5 -7.68 -16.82 8.22
C PRO A 5 -9.05 -16.80 7.52
N MET A 6 -10.06 -16.20 8.13
CA MET A 6 -11.39 -16.06 7.52
C MET A 6 -11.43 -15.00 6.42
N GLY A 7 -10.64 -13.95 6.56
CA GLY A 7 -10.44 -12.95 5.50
C GLY A 7 -9.76 -13.54 4.29
N VAL A 8 -8.73 -14.36 4.50
CA VAL A 8 -8.02 -15.09 3.43
C VAL A 8 -8.98 -16.07 2.75
N ALA A 9 -9.71 -16.89 3.50
CA ALA A 9 -10.66 -17.85 2.94
C ALA A 9 -11.73 -17.16 2.09
N ARG A 10 -12.32 -16.06 2.57
CA ARG A 10 -13.32 -15.27 1.81
C ARG A 10 -12.77 -14.73 0.50
N LYS A 11 -11.51 -14.32 0.48
CA LYS A 11 -10.82 -13.81 -0.70
C LYS A 11 -10.72 -14.89 -1.79
N PHE A 12 -10.31 -16.11 -1.43
CA PHE A 12 -10.21 -17.22 -2.37
C PHE A 12 -11.57 -17.78 -2.80
N ILE A 13 -12.58 -17.76 -1.93
CA ILE A 13 -13.96 -18.09 -2.31
C ILE A 13 -14.47 -17.11 -3.36
N ALA A 14 -14.28 -15.81 -3.14
CA ALA A 14 -14.69 -14.79 -4.13
C ALA A 14 -13.93 -14.94 -5.45
N PHE A 15 -12.66 -15.30 -5.43
CA PHE A 15 -11.89 -15.61 -6.63
C PHE A 15 -12.45 -16.82 -7.39
N ASN A 16 -12.72 -17.92 -6.70
CA ASN A 16 -13.30 -19.11 -7.33
C ASN A 16 -14.67 -18.82 -7.95
N THR A 17 -15.49 -18.00 -7.32
CA THR A 17 -16.78 -17.56 -7.88
C THR A 17 -16.57 -16.75 -9.17
N MET A 18 -15.65 -15.79 -9.18
CA MET A 18 -15.32 -15.01 -10.38
C MET A 18 -14.75 -15.87 -11.51
N ALA A 19 -13.93 -16.87 -11.19
CA ALA A 19 -13.35 -17.79 -12.15
C ALA A 19 -14.45 -18.70 -12.76
N ALA A 20 -15.35 -19.23 -11.95
CA ALA A 20 -16.47 -20.04 -12.41
C ALA A 20 -17.42 -19.27 -13.33
N GLU A 21 -17.73 -18.01 -12.99
CA GLU A 21 -18.56 -17.12 -13.84
C GLU A 21 -17.91 -16.84 -15.20
N SER A 22 -16.58 -17.00 -15.32
CA SER A 22 -15.85 -16.84 -16.59
C SER A 22 -15.95 -18.07 -17.50
N GLU A 23 -16.31 -19.24 -16.95
CA GLU A 23 -16.39 -20.53 -17.69
C GLU A 23 -17.82 -20.91 -18.09
N GLU A 24 -18.86 -20.42 -17.39
CA GLU A 24 -20.26 -20.85 -17.55
C GLU A 24 -21.14 -19.76 -18.19
N GLY A 25 -20.99 -19.46 -19.47
CA GLY A 25 -21.92 -18.55 -20.16
C GLY A 25 -22.54 -19.16 -21.44
N PRO A 26 -23.87 -19.00 -21.72
CA PRO A 26 -24.44 -19.40 -23.00
C PRO A 26 -23.91 -18.53 -24.15
N GLU A 27 -23.67 -19.15 -25.27
CA GLU A 27 -22.85 -18.70 -26.43
C GLU A 27 -23.26 -17.39 -27.15
N GLN A 28 -24.30 -16.68 -26.77
CA GLN A 28 -24.84 -15.59 -27.59
C GLN A 28 -24.74 -14.15 -27.04
N ASP A 29 -24.39 -13.94 -25.74
CA ASP A 29 -24.18 -12.59 -25.19
C ASP A 29 -22.76 -12.41 -24.56
N THR A 30 -21.88 -13.34 -24.83
CA THR A 30 -20.69 -13.68 -24.00
C THR A 30 -19.42 -12.89 -24.30
N LYS A 31 -19.30 -12.17 -25.40
CA LYS A 31 -18.00 -11.52 -25.71
C LYS A 31 -17.63 -10.38 -24.77
N ASN A 32 -18.60 -9.64 -24.24
CA ASN A 32 -18.32 -8.52 -23.33
C ASN A 32 -18.28 -8.95 -21.83
N SER A 33 -19.12 -9.92 -21.43
CA SER A 33 -19.13 -10.40 -20.05
C SER A 33 -17.93 -11.29 -19.73
N ASN A 34 -17.53 -12.17 -20.65
CA ASN A 34 -16.34 -13.03 -20.48
C ASN A 34 -15.05 -12.20 -20.45
N SER A 35 -14.94 -11.17 -21.28
CA SER A 35 -13.74 -10.33 -21.25
C SER A 35 -13.60 -9.54 -19.94
N ALA A 36 -14.69 -9.09 -19.35
CA ALA A 36 -14.69 -8.38 -18.06
C ALA A 36 -14.40 -9.31 -16.87
N SER A 37 -14.90 -10.56 -16.89
CA SER A 37 -14.60 -11.54 -15.85
C SER A 37 -13.16 -12.04 -15.96
N THR A 38 -12.66 -12.31 -17.15
CA THR A 38 -11.25 -12.67 -17.38
C THR A 38 -10.31 -11.57 -16.90
N ALA A 39 -10.58 -10.31 -17.24
CA ALA A 39 -9.78 -9.17 -16.79
C ALA A 39 -9.76 -9.03 -15.25
N ARG A 40 -10.88 -9.36 -14.57
CA ARG A 40 -10.91 -9.36 -13.09
C ARG A 40 -10.07 -10.48 -12.49
N VAL A 41 -10.12 -11.68 -13.08
CA VAL A 41 -9.31 -12.82 -12.66
C VAL A 41 -7.83 -12.50 -12.84
N GLU A 42 -7.44 -11.98 -14.01
CA GLU A 42 -6.06 -11.58 -14.30
C GLU A 42 -5.56 -10.49 -13.33
N ALA A 43 -6.39 -9.48 -13.06
CA ALA A 43 -6.05 -8.43 -12.10
C ALA A 43 -5.89 -8.98 -10.68
N PHE A 44 -6.72 -9.94 -10.27
CA PHE A 44 -6.58 -10.59 -8.97
C PHE A 44 -5.28 -11.39 -8.89
N VAL A 45 -4.97 -12.22 -9.89
CA VAL A 45 -3.72 -13.01 -9.94
C VAL A 45 -2.51 -12.09 -9.91
N SER A 46 -2.49 -11.06 -10.74
CA SER A 46 -1.39 -10.10 -10.79
C SER A 46 -1.18 -9.38 -9.46
N LEU A 47 -2.26 -9.06 -8.74
CA LEU A 47 -2.17 -8.47 -7.41
C LEU A 47 -1.63 -9.45 -6.37
N GLU A 48 -2.05 -10.73 -6.42
CA GLU A 48 -1.54 -11.76 -5.52
C GLU A 48 -0.06 -12.04 -5.77
N ASP A 49 0.35 -12.14 -7.03
CA ASP A 49 1.75 -12.34 -7.41
C ASP A 49 2.61 -11.17 -6.90
N TRP A 50 2.16 -9.93 -7.09
CA TRP A 50 2.85 -8.75 -6.57
C TRP A 50 2.95 -8.75 -5.03
N LEU A 51 1.87 -9.12 -4.33
CA LEU A 51 1.88 -9.18 -2.86
C LEU A 51 2.81 -10.27 -2.31
N ASN A 52 3.04 -11.32 -3.08
CA ASN A 52 3.88 -12.46 -2.69
C ASN A 52 5.31 -12.40 -3.26
N ASP A 53 5.61 -11.42 -4.11
CA ASP A 53 6.96 -11.20 -4.67
C ASP A 53 7.88 -10.52 -3.65
N GLY A 54 8.18 -11.27 -2.59
CA GLY A 54 9.02 -10.79 -1.49
C GLY A 54 10.50 -11.03 -1.74
N ILE A 55 11.32 -9.99 -1.59
CA ILE A 55 12.78 -10.09 -1.63
C ILE A 55 13.31 -10.38 -0.22
N PRO A 56 14.17 -11.40 -0.02
CA PRO A 56 14.78 -11.69 1.26
C PRO A 56 15.61 -10.51 1.79
N LEU A 57 15.37 -10.10 3.03
CA LEU A 57 16.19 -9.08 3.69
C LEU A 57 17.49 -9.69 4.22
N PRO A 58 18.65 -9.06 4.02
CA PRO A 58 19.88 -9.43 4.71
C PRO A 58 19.66 -9.45 6.23
N GLY A 59 20.25 -10.44 6.92
CA GLY A 59 20.02 -10.63 8.35
C GLY A 59 20.26 -9.39 9.24
N PRO A 60 21.34 -8.58 9.03
CA PRO A 60 21.52 -7.34 9.76
C PRO A 60 20.39 -6.32 9.55
N VAL A 61 19.92 -6.14 8.29
CA VAL A 61 18.82 -5.23 7.95
C VAL A 61 17.52 -5.71 8.60
N ALA A 62 17.20 -7.01 8.50
CA ALA A 62 16.02 -7.59 9.15
C ALA A 62 16.03 -7.35 10.66
N ARG A 63 17.18 -7.53 11.34
CA ARG A 63 17.32 -7.25 12.79
C ARG A 63 17.12 -5.77 13.12
N GLU A 64 17.67 -4.88 12.31
CA GLU A 64 17.49 -3.44 12.50
C GLU A 64 16.01 -3.06 12.35
N CYS A 65 15.35 -3.49 11.27
CA CYS A 65 13.93 -3.22 11.06
C CYS A 65 13.07 -3.78 12.20
N ILE A 66 13.22 -5.07 12.55
CA ILE A 66 12.35 -5.72 13.53
C ILE A 66 12.63 -5.21 14.95
N SER A 67 13.89 -5.20 15.37
CA SER A 67 14.25 -4.84 16.75
C SER A 67 14.42 -3.35 16.95
N GLY A 68 15.06 -2.64 16.00
CA GLY A 68 15.34 -1.21 16.08
C GLY A 68 14.07 -0.39 15.83
N TRP A 69 13.42 -0.60 14.71
CA TRP A 69 12.29 0.24 14.32
C TRP A 69 11.00 -0.22 15.00
N TYR A 70 10.59 -1.48 14.81
CA TYR A 70 9.32 -1.96 15.41
C TYR A 70 9.42 -2.18 16.91
N GLY A 71 10.50 -2.80 17.41
CA GLY A 71 10.63 -3.13 18.82
C GLY A 71 10.93 -1.91 19.69
N ARG A 72 11.96 -1.13 19.34
CA ARG A 72 12.42 0.01 20.16
C ARG A 72 11.98 1.38 19.66
N ASN A 73 11.37 1.45 18.46
CA ASN A 73 10.96 2.71 17.82
C ASN A 73 12.09 3.76 17.76
N GLU A 74 13.29 3.32 17.38
CA GLU A 74 14.48 4.18 17.32
C GLU A 74 14.33 5.39 16.40
N PRO A 75 13.63 5.30 15.23
CA PRO A 75 13.39 6.47 14.38
C PRO A 75 12.66 7.60 15.12
N ALA A 76 11.55 7.31 15.80
CA ALA A 76 10.79 8.32 16.53
C ALA A 76 11.52 8.87 17.76
N GLN A 77 12.58 8.19 18.22
CA GLN A 77 13.40 8.62 19.35
C GLN A 77 14.70 9.35 18.88
N GLY A 78 14.84 9.62 17.58
CA GLY A 78 16.04 10.25 17.02
C GLY A 78 17.31 9.42 17.22
N ARG A 79 17.18 8.08 17.31
CA ARG A 79 18.31 7.17 17.53
C ARG A 79 18.69 6.32 16.34
N TRP A 80 17.87 6.33 15.30
CA TRP A 80 18.20 5.62 14.06
C TRP A 80 19.37 6.27 13.34
N ARG A 81 20.35 5.46 12.94
CA ARG A 81 21.59 5.94 12.32
C ARG A 81 21.88 5.18 11.03
N VAL A 82 22.26 5.92 10.00
CA VAL A 82 22.73 5.37 8.71
C VAL A 82 24.12 5.94 8.41
N GLY A 83 25.09 5.07 8.17
CA GLY A 83 26.47 5.49 7.93
C GLY A 83 27.06 6.33 9.07
N GLY A 84 26.65 6.07 10.32
CA GLY A 84 27.10 6.80 11.50
C GLY A 84 26.40 8.13 11.74
N LYS A 85 25.54 8.61 10.83
CA LYS A 85 24.75 9.85 10.98
C LYS A 85 23.35 9.52 11.49
N THR A 86 22.84 10.31 12.41
CA THR A 86 21.45 10.21 12.85
C THR A 86 20.51 10.66 11.72
N VAL A 87 19.43 9.92 11.52
CA VAL A 87 18.37 10.28 10.56
C VAL A 87 17.24 10.96 11.30
N LEU A 88 17.02 12.23 10.99
CA LEU A 88 16.00 13.08 11.61
C LEU A 88 15.08 13.61 10.53
N PRO A 89 13.74 13.31 10.56
CA PRO A 89 12.79 13.86 9.61
C PRO A 89 12.79 15.38 9.57
N GLU A 90 13.04 16.04 10.71
CA GLU A 90 13.11 17.49 10.88
C GLU A 90 14.21 18.15 10.04
N GLU A 91 15.22 17.41 9.64
CA GLU A 91 16.32 17.88 8.79
C GLU A 91 16.04 17.76 7.30
N VAL A 92 14.92 17.12 6.92
CA VAL A 92 14.52 16.96 5.51
C VAL A 92 13.83 18.23 5.01
N ASN A 93 14.59 19.08 4.33
CA ASN A 93 14.11 20.36 3.81
C ASN A 93 13.50 20.31 2.39
N LEU A 94 13.35 19.11 1.84
CA LEU A 94 12.68 18.90 0.56
C LEU A 94 11.15 18.95 0.72
N PRO A 95 10.41 19.43 -0.30
CA PRO A 95 8.97 19.24 -0.32
C PRO A 95 8.63 17.75 -0.22
N ALA A 96 7.65 17.41 0.59
CA ALA A 96 7.20 16.03 0.79
C ALA A 96 5.67 15.94 0.73
N LEU A 97 5.16 14.94 0.04
CA LEU A 97 3.73 14.60 0.07
C LEU A 97 3.56 13.31 0.84
N VAL A 98 2.86 13.37 1.97
CA VAL A 98 2.52 12.20 2.78
C VAL A 98 1.11 11.77 2.45
N VAL A 99 0.98 10.58 1.83
CA VAL A 99 -0.31 9.99 1.45
C VAL A 99 -0.80 9.11 2.61
N LEU A 100 -2.00 9.41 3.10
CA LEU A 100 -2.54 8.86 4.34
C LEU A 100 -3.90 8.19 4.09
N PRO A 101 -3.96 6.85 3.91
CA PRO A 101 -5.24 6.17 3.79
C PRO A 101 -5.94 6.06 5.15
N GLU A 102 -7.17 6.56 5.22
CA GLU A 102 -7.98 6.62 6.46
C GLU A 102 -8.35 5.24 7.01
N HIS A 103 -8.47 4.25 6.13
CA HIS A 103 -8.86 2.89 6.47
C HIS A 103 -7.69 1.91 6.44
N ASP A 104 -6.47 2.41 6.65
CA ASP A 104 -5.27 1.59 6.70
C ASP A 104 -5.25 0.72 7.96
N ARG A 105 -5.25 -0.60 7.75
CA ARG A 105 -5.16 -1.60 8.83
C ARG A 105 -3.77 -2.18 9.00
N ILE A 106 -2.84 -1.84 8.11
CA ILE A 106 -1.43 -2.28 8.15
C ILE A 106 -0.59 -1.22 8.85
N VAL A 107 -0.71 0.03 8.38
CA VAL A 107 -0.07 1.19 9.01
C VAL A 107 -1.18 2.12 9.51
N PRO A 108 -1.50 2.10 10.81
CA PRO A 108 -2.55 2.97 11.35
C PRO A 108 -2.29 4.44 10.98
N PRO A 109 -3.33 5.22 10.61
CA PRO A 109 -3.16 6.62 10.17
C PRO A 109 -2.36 7.48 11.16
N LEU A 110 -2.54 7.28 12.46
CA LEU A 110 -1.77 8.00 13.50
C LEU A 110 -0.25 7.74 13.42
N SER A 111 0.16 6.53 13.01
CA SER A 111 1.59 6.22 12.83
C SER A 111 2.19 6.97 11.64
N ALA A 112 1.46 7.06 10.55
CA ALA A 112 1.89 7.79 9.36
C ALA A 112 1.84 9.32 9.56
N LEU A 113 0.87 9.83 10.32
CA LEU A 113 0.77 11.24 10.71
C LEU A 113 1.99 11.71 11.48
N SER A 114 2.56 10.89 12.36
CA SER A 114 3.77 11.24 13.11
C SER A 114 4.94 11.65 12.20
N LEU A 115 5.10 10.98 11.04
CA LEU A 115 6.10 11.38 10.06
C LEU A 115 5.74 12.70 9.38
N ALA A 116 4.46 12.87 9.00
CA ALA A 116 3.99 14.11 8.39
C ALA A 116 4.13 15.32 9.32
N ASP A 117 4.00 15.11 10.63
CA ASP A 117 4.18 16.16 11.65
C ASP A 117 5.66 16.52 11.84
N ALA A 118 6.57 15.57 11.68
CA ALA A 118 8.00 15.78 11.85
C ALA A 118 8.68 16.42 10.62
N LEU A 119 8.13 16.24 9.43
CA LEU A 119 8.68 16.80 8.19
C LEU A 119 8.34 18.29 8.05
N PRO A 120 9.32 19.22 7.93
CA PRO A 120 9.07 20.67 7.92
C PRO A 120 8.24 21.17 6.73
N ARG A 121 8.29 20.47 5.61
CA ARG A 121 7.64 20.85 4.35
C ARG A 121 6.71 19.76 3.84
N ALA A 122 5.98 19.09 4.76
CA ALA A 122 5.03 18.04 4.39
C ALA A 122 3.65 18.61 4.06
N GLU A 123 3.15 18.22 2.91
CA GLU A 123 1.73 18.27 2.56
C GLU A 123 1.09 16.90 2.87
N ARG A 124 -0.20 16.90 3.18
CA ARG A 124 -0.95 15.69 3.54
C ARG A 124 -2.06 15.44 2.54
N LEU A 125 -2.10 14.22 2.02
CA LEU A 125 -3.17 13.76 1.15
C LEU A 125 -3.92 12.63 1.87
N MET A 126 -5.07 12.96 2.47
CA MET A 126 -5.95 11.99 3.13
C MET A 126 -6.82 11.27 2.10
N LEU A 127 -6.90 9.94 2.17
CA LEU A 127 -7.64 9.11 1.21
C LEU A 127 -8.63 8.19 1.94
N PRO A 128 -9.92 8.16 1.55
CA PRO A 128 -10.90 7.22 2.10
C PRO A 128 -10.72 5.81 1.51
N LEU A 129 -9.51 5.28 1.64
CA LEU A 129 -9.04 4.00 1.10
C LEU A 129 -8.26 3.23 2.18
N GLY A 130 -7.94 1.96 1.90
CA GLY A 130 -7.03 1.15 2.71
C GLY A 130 -5.62 1.13 2.13
N HIS A 131 -4.68 0.46 2.83
CA HIS A 131 -3.25 0.40 2.49
C HIS A 131 -2.98 0.03 1.02
N ILE A 132 -3.43 -1.13 0.61
CA ILE A 132 -3.27 -1.61 -0.77
C ILE A 132 -4.22 -0.85 -1.73
N GLY A 133 -5.43 -0.55 -1.25
CA GLY A 133 -6.46 0.12 -2.04
C GLY A 133 -6.07 1.52 -2.52
N MET A 134 -5.19 2.23 -1.82
CA MET A 134 -4.68 3.53 -2.28
C MET A 134 -3.81 3.42 -3.55
N VAL A 135 -3.28 2.23 -3.83
CA VAL A 135 -2.41 1.99 -5.01
C VAL A 135 -3.19 1.35 -6.15
N VAL A 136 -4.01 0.32 -5.87
CA VAL A 136 -4.56 -0.58 -6.90
C VAL A 136 -6.08 -0.57 -7.04
N SER A 137 -6.82 0.12 -6.17
CA SER A 137 -8.28 0.14 -6.28
C SER A 137 -8.75 0.91 -7.52
N ALA A 138 -9.97 0.63 -8.00
CA ALA A 138 -10.60 1.38 -9.09
C ALA A 138 -10.68 2.89 -8.82
N ARG A 139 -10.69 3.31 -7.55
CA ARG A 139 -10.70 4.71 -7.11
C ARG A 139 -9.29 5.33 -6.98
N ALA A 140 -8.23 4.51 -6.99
CA ALA A 140 -6.86 4.98 -6.77
C ALA A 140 -6.43 6.00 -7.83
N MET A 141 -6.79 5.79 -9.09
CA MET A 141 -6.45 6.71 -10.17
C MET A 141 -6.90 8.14 -9.86
N GLN A 142 -8.15 8.32 -9.46
CA GLN A 142 -8.73 9.63 -9.20
C GLN A 142 -8.28 10.21 -7.85
N LEU A 143 -8.21 9.38 -6.80
CA LEU A 143 -8.00 9.87 -5.45
C LEU A 143 -6.53 9.98 -5.05
N ALA A 144 -5.65 9.13 -5.61
CA ALA A 144 -4.23 9.09 -5.27
C ALA A 144 -3.32 9.52 -6.43
N TRP A 145 -3.43 8.86 -7.59
CA TRP A 145 -2.47 9.05 -8.68
C TRP A 145 -2.57 10.41 -9.35
N GLN A 146 -3.78 10.91 -9.64
CA GLN A 146 -3.96 12.24 -10.24
C GLN A 146 -3.49 13.37 -9.30
N PRO A 147 -3.87 13.40 -8.00
CA PRO A 147 -3.33 14.37 -7.05
C PRO A 147 -1.81 14.29 -6.90
N LEU A 148 -1.24 13.09 -6.82
CA LEU A 148 0.21 12.90 -6.75
C LEU A 148 0.90 13.46 -8.00
N THR A 149 0.40 13.13 -9.19
CA THR A 149 0.94 13.65 -10.46
C THR A 149 0.89 15.17 -10.51
N LYS A 150 -0.24 15.77 -10.11
CA LYS A 150 -0.39 17.22 -10.04
C LYS A 150 0.63 17.82 -9.08
N TRP A 151 0.78 17.25 -7.90
CA TRP A 151 1.74 17.72 -6.89
C TRP A 151 3.17 17.68 -7.44
N LEU A 152 3.59 16.58 -8.08
CA LEU A 152 4.92 16.45 -8.71
C LEU A 152 5.18 17.47 -9.81
N GLN A 153 4.13 17.90 -10.55
CA GLN A 153 4.25 18.89 -11.61
C GLN A 153 4.32 20.32 -11.09
N THR A 154 3.77 20.58 -9.90
CA THR A 154 3.66 21.94 -9.33
C THR A 154 4.66 22.22 -8.22
N THR A 155 5.32 21.19 -7.72
CA THR A 155 6.32 21.31 -6.64
C THR A 155 7.71 21.52 -7.24
N PRO A 156 8.43 22.58 -6.87
CA PRO A 156 9.75 22.88 -7.41
C PRO A 156 10.85 21.92 -6.92
#